data_feab854ea149b065ca2a4ba12b40b93d
#
_entry.id   feab854ea149b065ca2a4ba12b40b93d
#
_cell.length_a   1.000
_cell.length_b   1.000
_cell.length_c   1.000
_cell.angle_alpha   90.00
_cell.angle_beta   90.00
_cell.angle_gamma   90.00
#
_symmetry.space_group_name_H-M   'P 1'
#
loop_
_entity.id
_entity.type
_entity.pdbx_description
1 polymer ?
#
loop_
_entity_poly.entity_id
_entity_poly.type
_entity_poly.pdbx_seq_one_letter_code
_entity_poly.pdbx_strand_id
1 'polypeptide(L)'
;MIIDTTEVQTINSFSTLGFFKEVYGLIWIVPILTLILGITIGVLVIVWLEREISAAIQQRIGPEYAGPMGILQAIADGTKLLLKEDLLPSRGDIRLFSVGPSIAVISVLLSYLVIPFEYRLVLADLDIGVFLWIAISSIAPIGLLMSGYGSNNKYSFSGGLRAAAQSISYEIPLTLCVLSISLRVIRWNMNFYLFLF
;
A
#
# COMPACT_ATOMS: atom_id res chain seq x y z
N MET A 1 9.18 -16.59 0.59
CA MET A 1 10.14 -17.60 0.11
C MET A 1 11.35 -17.54 1.03
N ILE A 2 11.35 -18.35 2.08
CA ILE A 2 12.54 -18.53 2.90
C ILE A 2 13.44 -19.43 2.05
N ILE A 3 14.43 -18.84 1.39
CA ILE A 3 15.48 -19.61 0.74
C ILE A 3 16.31 -20.21 1.87
N ASP A 4 16.28 -21.52 1.97
CA ASP A 4 17.04 -22.25 2.97
C ASP A 4 18.53 -21.89 2.83
N THR A 5 19.22 -21.64 3.93
CA THR A 5 20.64 -21.26 3.94
C THR A 5 21.52 -22.26 3.19
N THR A 6 21.08 -23.50 3.07
CA THR A 6 21.72 -24.54 2.26
C THR A 6 21.57 -24.32 0.75
N GLU A 7 20.44 -23.80 0.28
CA GLU A 7 20.24 -23.41 -1.13
C GLU A 7 21.09 -22.18 -1.50
N VAL A 8 21.23 -21.21 -0.59
CA VAL A 8 22.09 -20.04 -0.79
C VAL A 8 23.55 -20.45 -0.92
N GLN A 9 24.01 -21.45 -0.20
CA GLN A 9 25.38 -21.96 -0.32
C GLN A 9 25.61 -22.72 -1.65
N THR A 10 24.64 -23.48 -2.13
CA THR A 10 24.75 -24.15 -3.43
C THR A 10 24.71 -23.17 -4.60
N ILE A 11 23.93 -22.10 -4.50
CA ILE A 11 23.86 -21.05 -5.51
C ILE A 11 25.14 -20.20 -5.50
N ASN A 12 25.72 -19.92 -4.32
CA ASN A 12 27.03 -19.23 -4.23
C ASN A 12 28.18 -20.02 -4.85
N SER A 13 28.11 -21.35 -4.91
CA SER A 13 29.12 -22.17 -5.60
C SER A 13 29.04 -22.03 -7.14
N PHE A 14 27.90 -21.61 -7.69
CA PHE A 14 27.73 -21.27 -9.12
C PHE A 14 28.08 -19.80 -9.45
N SER A 15 28.39 -18.96 -8.44
CA SER A 15 28.60 -17.52 -8.59
C SER A 15 29.95 -17.12 -9.24
N THR A 16 30.72 -18.04 -9.78
CA THR A 16 31.94 -17.75 -10.55
C THR A 16 31.66 -17.20 -11.94
N LEU A 17 30.41 -17.25 -12.42
CA LEU A 17 30.00 -16.61 -13.69
C LEU A 17 29.19 -15.36 -13.37
N GLY A 18 29.73 -14.19 -13.73
CA GLY A 18 29.10 -12.87 -13.49
C GLY A 18 27.67 -12.71 -14.02
N PHE A 19 27.23 -13.60 -14.91
CA PHE A 19 25.89 -13.70 -15.46
C PHE A 19 24.81 -13.99 -14.39
N PHE A 20 25.16 -14.73 -13.32
CA PHE A 20 24.23 -15.07 -12.26
C PHE A 20 23.97 -13.92 -11.27
N LYS A 21 24.86 -12.93 -11.21
CA LYS A 21 24.70 -11.78 -10.34
C LYS A 21 23.56 -10.84 -10.79
N GLU A 22 23.35 -10.74 -12.12
CA GLU A 22 22.21 -10.03 -12.69
C GLU A 22 20.88 -10.80 -12.48
N VAL A 23 20.92 -12.11 -12.60
CA VAL A 23 19.74 -12.96 -12.36
C VAL A 23 19.30 -12.90 -10.90
N TYR A 24 20.21 -12.77 -9.94
CA TYR A 24 19.88 -12.59 -8.53
C TYR A 24 19.09 -11.31 -8.26
N GLY A 25 19.47 -10.19 -8.89
CA GLY A 25 18.70 -8.95 -8.81
C GLY A 25 17.27 -9.13 -9.35
N LEU A 26 17.14 -9.87 -10.46
CA LEU A 26 15.85 -10.12 -11.10
C LEU A 26 14.92 -10.99 -10.21
N ILE A 27 15.47 -11.97 -9.51
CA ILE A 27 14.69 -12.86 -8.58
C ILE A 27 14.05 -12.06 -7.45
N TRP A 28 14.67 -10.99 -6.97
CA TRP A 28 14.09 -10.13 -5.94
C TRP A 28 13.10 -9.10 -6.50
N ILE A 29 13.31 -8.62 -7.73
CA ILE A 29 12.45 -7.63 -8.37
C ILE A 29 11.10 -8.24 -8.78
N VAL A 30 11.07 -9.48 -9.24
CA VAL A 30 9.84 -10.13 -9.72
C VAL A 30 8.76 -10.21 -8.63
N PRO A 31 9.00 -10.70 -7.40
CA PRO A 31 7.95 -10.74 -6.38
C PRO A 31 7.48 -9.35 -5.94
N ILE A 32 8.35 -8.35 -5.96
CA ILE A 32 7.96 -6.96 -5.65
C ILE A 32 7.05 -6.42 -6.76
N LEU A 33 7.40 -6.63 -8.03
CA LEU A 33 6.57 -6.20 -9.16
C LEU A 33 5.22 -6.93 -9.18
N THR A 34 5.20 -8.24 -8.94
CA THR A 34 3.95 -9.01 -8.88
C THR A 34 3.06 -8.56 -7.73
N LEU A 35 3.63 -8.20 -6.58
CA LEU A 35 2.89 -7.64 -5.45
C LEU A 35 2.28 -6.28 -5.82
N ILE A 36 3.07 -5.35 -6.36
CA ILE A 36 2.58 -4.04 -6.76
C ILE A 36 1.47 -4.18 -7.81
N LEU A 37 1.65 -5.07 -8.79
CA LEU A 37 0.65 -5.34 -9.81
C LEU A 37 -0.63 -5.94 -9.20
N GLY A 38 -0.50 -6.88 -8.28
CA GLY A 38 -1.63 -7.48 -7.56
C GLY A 38 -2.42 -6.45 -6.75
N ILE A 39 -1.73 -5.56 -6.03
CA ILE A 39 -2.35 -4.47 -5.28
C ILE A 39 -3.08 -3.51 -6.24
N THR A 40 -2.44 -3.09 -7.33
CA THR A 40 -3.06 -2.16 -8.29
C THR A 40 -4.30 -2.76 -8.95
N ILE A 41 -4.28 -4.03 -9.34
CA ILE A 41 -5.46 -4.73 -9.86
C ILE A 41 -6.54 -4.81 -8.78
N GLY A 42 -6.20 -5.15 -7.55
CA GLY A 42 -7.13 -5.18 -6.42
C GLY A 42 -7.83 -3.83 -6.21
N VAL A 43 -7.09 -2.74 -6.24
CA VAL A 43 -7.64 -1.37 -6.13
C VAL A 43 -8.59 -1.06 -7.29
N LEU A 44 -8.23 -1.42 -8.53
CA LEU A 44 -9.10 -1.21 -9.70
C LEU A 44 -10.45 -1.94 -9.54
N VAL A 45 -10.42 -3.18 -9.06
CA VAL A 45 -11.63 -3.98 -8.81
C VAL A 45 -12.47 -3.37 -7.68
N ILE A 46 -11.84 -2.92 -6.59
CA ILE A 46 -12.54 -2.29 -5.46
C ILE A 46 -13.23 -0.99 -5.90
N VAL A 47 -12.55 -0.14 -6.67
CA VAL A 47 -13.13 1.12 -7.19
C VAL A 47 -14.31 0.86 -8.12
N TRP A 48 -14.22 -0.18 -8.96
CA TRP A 48 -15.34 -0.58 -9.80
C TRP A 48 -16.53 -1.07 -8.96
N LEU A 49 -16.30 -1.95 -7.99
CA LEU A 49 -17.33 -2.45 -7.06
C LEU A 49 -17.97 -1.33 -6.25
N GLU A 50 -17.19 -0.38 -5.74
CA GLU A 50 -17.70 0.77 -4.99
C GLU A 50 -18.72 1.57 -5.82
N ARG A 51 -18.42 1.83 -7.09
CA ARG A 51 -19.33 2.55 -7.99
C ARG A 51 -20.59 1.75 -8.30
N GLU A 52 -20.47 0.46 -8.53
CA GLU A 52 -21.60 -0.41 -8.83
C GLU A 52 -22.53 -0.56 -7.63
N ILE A 53 -21.99 -0.83 -6.45
CA ILE A 53 -22.74 -0.94 -5.20
C ILE A 53 -23.43 0.39 -4.85
N SER A 54 -22.71 1.51 -5.00
CA SER A 54 -23.27 2.84 -4.74
C SER A 54 -24.41 3.16 -5.70
N ALA A 55 -24.30 2.77 -6.97
CA ALA A 55 -25.34 2.94 -7.97
C ALA A 55 -26.58 2.11 -7.61
N ALA A 56 -26.40 0.85 -7.21
CA ALA A 56 -27.50 -0.01 -6.80
C ALA A 56 -28.25 0.55 -5.58
N ILE A 57 -27.54 1.06 -4.56
CA ILE A 57 -28.14 1.68 -3.39
C ILE A 57 -28.94 2.94 -3.77
N GLN A 58 -28.42 3.75 -4.72
CA GLN A 58 -29.06 4.96 -5.20
C GLN A 58 -30.14 4.72 -6.26
N GLN A 59 -30.42 3.46 -6.60
CA GLN A 59 -31.40 3.07 -7.64
C GLN A 59 -31.10 3.71 -9.01
N ARG A 60 -29.82 3.82 -9.38
CA ARG A 60 -29.36 4.31 -10.69
C ARG A 60 -28.48 3.25 -11.35
N ILE A 61 -28.31 3.37 -12.66
CA ILE A 61 -27.41 2.49 -13.42
C ILE A 61 -25.95 2.85 -13.09
N GLY A 62 -25.13 1.83 -12.85
CA GLY A 62 -23.69 1.98 -12.65
C GLY A 62 -22.94 2.28 -13.95
N PRO A 63 -21.58 2.23 -13.95
CA PRO A 63 -20.79 2.43 -15.15
C PRO A 63 -21.02 1.26 -16.14
N GLU A 64 -21.63 1.55 -17.30
CA GLU A 64 -22.05 0.53 -18.27
C GLU A 64 -21.23 0.56 -19.57
N TYR A 65 -20.75 1.77 -19.98
CA TYR A 65 -20.19 1.98 -21.32
C TYR A 65 -18.69 1.70 -21.46
N ALA A 66 -17.95 1.57 -20.35
CA ALA A 66 -16.50 1.34 -20.38
C ALA A 66 -16.17 -0.16 -20.34
N GLY A 67 -16.36 -0.84 -21.45
CA GLY A 67 -16.19 -2.28 -21.56
C GLY A 67 -17.40 -3.07 -21.05
N PRO A 68 -17.37 -4.42 -21.10
CA PRO A 68 -18.48 -5.22 -20.60
C PRO A 68 -18.70 -4.95 -19.12
N MET A 69 -19.93 -4.57 -18.76
CA MET A 69 -20.32 -4.22 -17.37
C MET A 69 -19.46 -3.12 -16.70
N GLY A 70 -18.85 -2.24 -17.50
CA GLY A 70 -18.08 -1.12 -16.95
C GLY A 70 -16.76 -1.48 -16.26
N ILE A 71 -16.24 -2.69 -16.41
CA ILE A 71 -15.00 -3.15 -15.72
C ILE A 71 -13.79 -2.29 -16.08
N LEU A 72 -13.73 -1.76 -17.30
CA LEU A 72 -12.64 -0.91 -17.77
C LEU A 72 -12.74 0.54 -17.28
N GLN A 73 -13.80 0.92 -16.55
CA GLN A 73 -14.00 2.28 -16.06
C GLN A 73 -12.84 2.76 -15.16
N ALA A 74 -12.34 1.91 -14.27
CA ALA A 74 -11.25 2.26 -13.38
C ALA A 74 -9.94 2.52 -14.16
N ILE A 75 -9.68 1.77 -15.23
CA ILE A 75 -8.53 1.99 -16.11
C ILE A 75 -8.71 3.29 -16.92
N ALA A 76 -9.91 3.56 -17.42
CA ALA A 76 -10.22 4.79 -18.13
C ALA A 76 -10.01 6.03 -17.24
N ASP A 77 -10.41 5.97 -15.98
CA ASP A 77 -10.16 7.04 -15.02
C ASP A 77 -8.67 7.21 -14.71
N GLY A 78 -7.92 6.13 -14.57
CA GLY A 78 -6.47 6.17 -14.38
C GLY A 78 -5.75 6.81 -15.58
N THR A 79 -6.07 6.40 -16.80
CA THR A 79 -5.47 6.97 -18.01
C THR A 79 -5.84 8.44 -18.20
N LYS A 80 -7.08 8.82 -17.90
CA LYS A 80 -7.50 10.22 -17.91
C LYS A 80 -6.67 11.08 -16.95
N LEU A 81 -6.41 10.58 -15.72
CA LEU A 81 -5.62 11.31 -14.73
C LEU A 81 -4.15 11.43 -15.14
N LEU A 82 -3.57 10.40 -15.77
CA LEU A 82 -2.20 10.45 -16.28
C LEU A 82 -2.01 11.47 -17.42
N LEU A 83 -3.04 11.67 -18.24
CA LEU A 83 -3.00 12.61 -19.36
C LEU A 83 -3.44 14.03 -18.96
N LYS A 84 -3.97 14.22 -17.76
CA LYS A 84 -4.43 15.51 -17.28
C LYS A 84 -3.26 16.36 -16.81
N GLU A 85 -3.34 17.68 -17.08
CA GLU A 85 -2.37 18.65 -16.61
C GLU A 85 -2.30 18.69 -15.08
N ASP A 86 -1.08 18.70 -14.54
CA ASP A 86 -0.82 18.83 -13.10
C ASP A 86 -0.87 20.30 -12.70
N LEU A 87 -1.89 20.69 -11.93
CA LEU A 87 -2.13 22.05 -11.49
C LEU A 87 -1.55 22.27 -10.09
N LEU A 88 -0.43 22.97 -10.03
CA LEU A 88 0.19 23.35 -8.77
C LEU A 88 -0.33 24.71 -8.27
N PRO A 89 -0.60 24.85 -6.95
CA PRO A 89 -1.07 26.13 -6.39
C PRO A 89 0.06 27.17 -6.42
N SER A 90 -0.19 28.31 -7.05
CA SER A 90 0.82 29.37 -7.25
C SER A 90 1.33 30.02 -5.97
N ARG A 91 0.55 30.00 -4.90
CA ARG A 91 0.88 30.57 -3.58
C ARG A 91 1.23 29.51 -2.52
N GLY A 92 1.22 28.21 -2.90
CA GLY A 92 1.52 27.12 -2.00
C GLY A 92 3.01 26.76 -1.98
N ASP A 93 3.40 25.95 -1.00
CA ASP A 93 4.70 25.32 -1.00
C ASP A 93 4.65 24.06 -1.86
N ILE A 94 5.17 24.17 -3.10
CA ILE A 94 5.17 23.13 -4.11
C ILE A 94 5.82 21.84 -3.62
N ARG A 95 6.88 21.94 -2.81
CA ARG A 95 7.62 20.78 -2.29
C ARG A 95 6.75 19.97 -1.32
N LEU A 96 6.15 20.63 -0.34
CA LEU A 96 5.28 19.99 0.63
C LEU A 96 4.02 19.42 -0.03
N PHE A 97 3.45 20.16 -1.00
CA PHE A 97 2.27 19.73 -1.73
C PHE A 97 2.51 18.46 -2.55
N SER A 98 3.67 18.30 -3.17
CA SER A 98 4.00 17.12 -3.99
C SER A 98 4.51 15.93 -3.15
N VAL A 99 5.26 16.18 -2.07
CA VAL A 99 5.79 15.13 -1.20
C VAL A 99 4.70 14.49 -0.32
N GLY A 100 3.70 15.27 0.11
CA GLY A 100 2.62 14.78 0.98
C GLY A 100 1.90 13.54 0.43
N PRO A 101 1.28 13.59 -0.75
CA PRO A 101 0.62 12.43 -1.35
C PRO A 101 1.58 11.26 -1.61
N SER A 102 2.84 11.56 -1.98
CA SER A 102 3.85 10.53 -2.20
C SER A 102 4.15 9.74 -0.93
N ILE A 103 4.31 10.41 0.21
CA ILE A 103 4.50 9.75 1.51
C ILE A 103 3.31 8.89 1.86
N ALA A 104 2.08 9.37 1.66
CA ALA A 104 0.88 8.59 1.94
C ALA A 104 0.80 7.30 1.11
N VAL A 105 1.10 7.36 -0.19
CA VAL A 105 1.10 6.19 -1.07
C VAL A 105 2.24 5.23 -0.73
N ILE A 106 3.44 5.75 -0.49
CA ILE A 106 4.60 4.93 -0.14
C ILE A 106 4.36 4.18 1.17
N SER A 107 3.77 4.81 2.19
CA SER A 107 3.47 4.15 3.46
C SER A 107 2.50 2.98 3.28
N VAL A 108 1.47 3.13 2.45
CA VAL A 108 0.53 2.05 2.14
C VAL A 108 1.23 0.90 1.43
N LEU A 109 2.03 1.17 0.39
CA LEU A 109 2.76 0.14 -0.34
C LEU A 109 3.77 -0.61 0.54
N LEU A 110 4.48 0.11 1.42
CA LEU A 110 5.44 -0.49 2.36
C LEU A 110 4.74 -1.38 3.41
N SER A 111 3.52 -1.07 3.80
CA SER A 111 2.78 -1.90 4.75
C SER A 111 2.50 -3.30 4.20
N TYR A 112 2.31 -3.44 2.89
CA TYR A 112 2.12 -4.73 2.23
C TYR A 112 3.38 -5.61 2.21
N LEU A 113 4.57 -5.01 2.38
CA LEU A 113 5.83 -5.75 2.41
C LEU A 113 5.89 -6.76 3.59
N VAL A 114 5.26 -6.40 4.70
CA VAL A 114 5.29 -7.17 5.95
C VAL A 114 4.19 -8.22 5.99
N ILE A 115 3.14 -8.08 5.17
CA ILE A 115 1.99 -9.00 5.18
C ILE A 115 2.37 -10.31 4.50
N PRO A 116 2.24 -11.44 5.17
CA PRO A 116 2.43 -12.74 4.56
C PRO A 116 1.20 -13.10 3.71
N PHE A 117 1.42 -13.39 2.44
CA PHE A 117 0.36 -13.78 1.49
C PHE A 117 0.11 -15.27 1.47
N GLU A 118 1.14 -16.06 1.79
CA GLU A 118 1.08 -17.51 1.85
C GLU A 118 2.13 -18.03 2.84
N TYR A 119 2.01 -19.27 3.28
CA TYR A 119 2.89 -19.90 4.25
C TYR A 119 4.40 -19.77 3.97
N ARG A 120 4.79 -19.63 2.69
CA ARG A 120 6.18 -19.42 2.24
C ARG A 120 6.38 -18.16 1.41
N LEU A 121 5.33 -17.37 1.18
CA LEU A 121 5.39 -16.16 0.38
C LEU A 121 5.36 -14.94 1.29
N VAL A 122 6.48 -14.68 1.92
CA VAL A 122 6.72 -13.50 2.76
C VAL A 122 7.86 -12.71 2.14
N LEU A 123 7.65 -11.42 1.88
CA LEU A 123 8.65 -10.55 1.29
C LEU A 123 9.71 -10.13 2.32
N ALA A 124 9.28 -9.82 3.53
CA ALA A 124 10.16 -9.49 4.64
C ALA A 124 9.74 -10.27 5.88
N ASP A 125 10.48 -11.32 6.22
CA ASP A 125 10.28 -12.09 7.45
C ASP A 125 11.05 -11.41 8.58
N LEU A 126 10.31 -10.59 9.36
CA LEU A 126 10.88 -9.81 10.46
C LEU A 126 10.29 -10.29 11.79
N ASP A 127 11.14 -10.49 12.77
CA ASP A 127 10.72 -10.89 14.12
C ASP A 127 9.76 -9.89 14.77
N ILE A 128 9.85 -8.62 14.39
CA ILE A 128 9.03 -7.51 14.89
C ILE A 128 8.11 -6.95 13.78
N GLY A 129 7.65 -7.81 12.86
CA GLY A 129 6.88 -7.40 11.67
C GLY A 129 5.59 -6.63 11.99
N VAL A 130 4.89 -7.03 13.05
CA VAL A 130 3.64 -6.35 13.49
C VAL A 130 3.89 -4.91 13.92
N PHE A 131 4.96 -4.66 14.68
CA PHE A 131 5.33 -3.29 15.07
C PHE A 131 5.75 -2.43 13.87
N LEU A 132 6.49 -3.02 12.95
CA LEU A 132 6.87 -2.32 11.73
C LEU A 132 5.63 -1.94 10.90
N TRP A 133 4.66 -2.84 10.79
CA TRP A 133 3.41 -2.56 10.09
C TRP A 133 2.66 -1.37 10.70
N ILE A 134 2.52 -1.34 12.04
CA ILE A 134 1.90 -0.23 12.77
C ILE A 134 2.70 1.07 12.56
N ALA A 135 4.03 1.02 12.65
CA ALA A 135 4.87 2.19 12.48
C ALA A 135 4.80 2.78 11.06
N ILE A 136 4.70 1.93 10.04
CA ILE A 136 4.58 2.38 8.65
C ILE A 136 3.18 2.97 8.40
N SER A 137 2.11 2.36 8.93
CA SER A 137 0.75 2.86 8.74
C SER A 137 0.57 4.26 9.35
N SER A 138 1.23 4.55 10.47
CA SER A 138 1.17 5.86 11.14
C SER A 138 1.83 7.01 10.37
N ILE A 139 2.60 6.72 9.32
CA ILE A 139 3.21 7.73 8.46
C ILE A 139 2.18 8.35 7.49
N ALA A 140 1.15 7.60 7.09
CA ALA A 140 0.16 8.08 6.12
C ALA A 140 -0.58 9.37 6.55
N PRO A 141 -1.04 9.55 7.81
CA PRO A 141 -1.64 10.80 8.27
C PRO A 141 -0.73 12.02 8.16
N ILE A 142 0.58 11.83 8.30
CA ILE A 142 1.57 12.89 8.15
C ILE A 142 1.59 13.39 6.71
N GLY A 143 1.54 12.47 5.74
CA GLY A 143 1.43 12.82 4.30
C GLY A 143 0.19 13.67 3.99
N LEU A 144 -0.96 13.33 4.59
CA LEU A 144 -2.20 14.10 4.44
C LEU A 144 -2.08 15.51 5.02
N LEU A 145 -1.46 15.67 6.19
CA LEU A 145 -1.21 16.98 6.79
C LEU A 145 -0.28 17.83 5.94
N MET A 146 0.80 17.23 5.41
CA MET A 146 1.75 17.94 4.56
C MET A 146 1.10 18.45 3.28
N SER A 147 0.26 17.66 2.63
CA SER A 147 -0.46 18.08 1.42
C SER A 147 -1.48 19.18 1.72
N GLY A 148 -2.22 19.06 2.83
CA GLY A 148 -3.18 20.08 3.27
C GLY A 148 -2.51 21.42 3.60
N TYR A 149 -1.38 21.40 4.29
CA TYR A 149 -0.61 22.59 4.60
C TYR A 149 0.05 23.22 3.37
N GLY A 150 0.64 22.37 2.51
CA GLY A 150 1.36 22.79 1.30
C GLY A 150 0.49 23.54 0.29
N SER A 151 -0.84 23.33 0.28
CA SER A 151 -1.77 24.03 -0.61
C SER A 151 -1.97 25.50 -0.26
N ASN A 152 -1.52 25.97 0.90
CA ASN A 152 -1.70 27.35 1.41
C ASN A 152 -3.14 27.86 1.37
N ASN A 153 -4.10 26.96 1.57
CA ASN A 153 -5.51 27.29 1.64
C ASN A 153 -6.08 26.85 3.00
N LYS A 154 -6.71 27.77 3.71
CA LYS A 154 -7.28 27.51 5.05
C LYS A 154 -8.33 26.39 5.07
N TYR A 155 -9.10 26.24 4.01
CA TYR A 155 -10.09 25.16 3.89
C TYR A 155 -9.44 23.81 3.62
N SER A 156 -8.43 23.77 2.78
CA SER A 156 -7.64 22.55 2.52
C SER A 156 -6.88 22.11 3.78
N PHE A 157 -6.28 23.06 4.51
CA PHE A 157 -5.62 22.78 5.79
C PHE A 157 -6.60 22.22 6.82
N SER A 158 -7.79 22.81 6.99
CA SER A 158 -8.83 22.29 7.87
C SER A 158 -9.29 20.88 7.46
N GLY A 159 -9.41 20.63 6.14
CA GLY A 159 -9.71 19.29 5.61
C GLY A 159 -8.61 18.29 5.90
N GLY A 160 -7.34 18.65 5.74
CA GLY A 160 -6.18 17.83 6.06
C GLY A 160 -6.09 17.50 7.56
N LEU A 161 -6.33 18.49 8.43
CA LEU A 161 -6.40 18.27 9.88
C LEU A 161 -7.50 17.29 10.27
N ARG A 162 -8.70 17.43 9.68
CA ARG A 162 -9.82 16.52 9.93
C ARG A 162 -9.49 15.10 9.50
N ALA A 163 -8.96 14.92 8.31
CA ALA A 163 -8.59 13.62 7.78
C ALA A 163 -7.50 12.94 8.63
N ALA A 164 -6.46 13.69 9.01
CA ALA A 164 -5.40 13.18 9.86
C ALA A 164 -5.88 12.83 11.28
N ALA A 165 -6.70 13.69 11.91
CA ALA A 165 -7.28 13.41 13.21
C ALA A 165 -8.16 12.17 13.19
N GLN A 166 -8.93 11.97 12.13
CA GLN A 166 -9.76 10.79 11.93
C GLN A 166 -8.90 9.53 11.78
N SER A 167 -7.85 9.58 10.96
CA SER A 167 -6.91 8.45 10.77
C SER A 167 -6.24 8.06 12.09
N ILE A 168 -5.72 9.01 12.85
CA ILE A 168 -5.10 8.76 14.16
C ILE A 168 -6.11 8.17 15.16
N SER A 169 -7.35 8.66 15.16
CA SER A 169 -8.41 8.16 16.06
C SER A 169 -8.76 6.70 15.78
N TYR A 170 -8.72 6.25 14.53
CA TYR A 170 -8.94 4.85 14.17
C TYR A 170 -7.70 3.97 14.43
N GLU A 171 -6.52 4.54 14.29
CA GLU A 171 -5.27 3.81 14.47
C GLU A 171 -5.07 3.37 15.93
N ILE A 172 -5.44 4.21 16.91
CA ILE A 172 -5.27 3.90 18.34
C ILE A 172 -6.03 2.62 18.75
N PRO A 173 -7.34 2.45 18.50
CA PRO A 173 -8.04 1.21 18.80
C PRO A 173 -7.47 0.00 18.05
N LEU A 174 -7.10 0.19 16.78
CA LEU A 174 -6.55 -0.88 15.94
C LEU A 174 -5.21 -1.38 16.51
N THR A 175 -4.32 -0.46 16.90
CA THR A 175 -3.03 -0.82 17.52
C THR A 175 -3.23 -1.55 18.84
N LEU A 176 -4.18 -1.13 19.68
CA LEU A 176 -4.51 -1.80 20.94
C LEU A 176 -5.03 -3.21 20.71
N CYS A 177 -5.90 -3.42 19.72
CA CYS A 177 -6.40 -4.74 19.35
C CYS A 177 -5.27 -5.66 18.90
N VAL A 178 -4.43 -5.19 17.99
CA VAL A 178 -3.30 -5.95 17.48
C VAL A 178 -2.32 -6.28 18.60
N LEU A 179 -2.03 -5.32 19.48
CA LEU A 179 -1.15 -5.50 20.63
C LEU A 179 -1.71 -6.55 21.61
N SER A 180 -3.00 -6.54 21.89
CA SER A 180 -3.63 -7.52 22.79
C SER A 180 -3.51 -8.94 22.26
N ILE A 181 -3.63 -9.13 20.96
CA ILE A 181 -3.47 -10.43 20.30
C ILE A 181 -2.00 -10.86 20.33
N SER A 182 -1.08 -9.96 20.00
CA SER A 182 0.35 -10.25 19.97
C SER A 182 0.90 -10.62 21.35
N LEU A 183 0.46 -9.96 22.41
CA LEU A 183 0.81 -10.30 23.79
C LEU A 183 0.30 -11.70 24.19
N ARG A 184 -0.87 -12.09 23.73
CA ARG A 184 -1.42 -13.43 23.99
C ARG A 184 -0.63 -14.54 23.32
N VAL A 185 -0.08 -14.28 22.15
CA VAL A 185 0.68 -15.25 21.35
C VAL A 185 2.17 -15.29 21.75
N ILE A 186 2.66 -14.28 22.51
CA ILE A 186 4.07 -14.13 22.94
C ILE A 186 5.04 -14.05 21.73
N ARG A 187 4.54 -13.71 20.55
CA ARG A 187 5.34 -13.57 19.33
C ARG A 187 4.86 -12.37 18.53
N TRP A 188 5.80 -11.65 17.94
CA TRP A 188 5.56 -10.42 17.19
C TRP A 188 5.72 -10.61 15.68
N ASN A 189 5.97 -11.85 15.25
CA ASN A 189 6.16 -12.18 13.84
C ASN A 189 4.81 -12.36 13.15
N MET A 190 4.61 -11.66 12.02
CA MET A 190 3.38 -11.71 11.22
C MET A 190 3.06 -13.11 10.69
N ASN A 191 4.08 -13.91 10.38
CA ASN A 191 3.92 -15.30 9.89
C ASN A 191 3.17 -16.21 10.86
N PHE A 192 3.28 -15.95 12.15
CA PHE A 192 2.62 -16.76 13.18
C PHE A 192 1.11 -16.52 13.24
N TYR A 193 0.65 -15.33 12.88
CA TYR A 193 -0.77 -15.00 12.89
C TYR A 193 -1.57 -15.71 11.79
N LEU A 194 -0.94 -16.01 10.66
CA LEU A 194 -1.57 -16.83 9.60
C LEU A 194 -1.90 -18.26 10.06
N PHE A 195 -1.20 -18.77 11.06
CA PHE A 195 -1.43 -20.12 11.61
C PHE A 195 -2.61 -20.19 12.57
N LEU A 196 -3.10 -19.05 13.07
CA LEU A 196 -4.18 -18.97 14.07
C LEU A 196 -5.56 -18.73 13.45
N PHE A 197 -5.64 -18.44 12.15
CA PHE A 197 -6.86 -18.31 11.36
C PHE A 197 -6.90 -19.34 10.24
#